data_a557b724bd48b346c0eb69b9e6835700
#
_entry.id   a557b724bd48b346c0eb69b9e6835700
#
_cell.length_a   1.000
_cell.length_b   1.000
_cell.length_c   1.000
_cell.angle_alpha   90.00
_cell.angle_beta   90.00
_cell.angle_gamma   90.00
#
_symmetry.space_group_name_H-M   'P 1'
#
loop_
_entity.id
_entity.type
_entity.pdbx_description
1 polymer ?
#
loop_
_entity_poly.entity_id
_entity_poly.type
_entity_poly.pdbx_seq_one_letter_code
_entity_poly.pdbx_strand_id
1 'polypeptide(L)'
;MMTRLYSSTVLGVDGVEVEVEVDFRPMAEKRTFIVGLPDAAVKESGQRVDTAIQNSGLPFQQGIFVVNLAPADLRKQGPGFDLPIALGMVAGAAEKEMDASAWCIVGELALDGTVRPVQGILPQIMEARRMGRKRIMLPQANAYEGTPVQGVEIYPVSSLREAWHLLTSDTLPPPFTGSGREVHATRDKDAAVDFDEIKGQPYARRAMEIAAAGGHNILLCGSPGSGKSMLAQRLPTILPPLSPEEALETSKIHSVCGLLKRGNGLVDQRPFRAPHHTISDAGLMGGGANITPGEVSLAHNGVLFLDELPEFRRAALETLRQPLETGQVVISRASGTMTFPCRFMLAAAMNPCPCGYLGDRRRACTCPPAQIARYRRKISGPLLDRFDLLMEVPAVDPSILASAPAGECSASIRERVAAARRLQSSRYAGTPFRNNAALSGKALQKYCRLLPEGRAILLRAVEELALSARAYDRILKVARTIADLEGTSDIQDKHLYEAVQYRSFEQSLRD
;
A
#
# COMPACT_ATOMS: atom_id res chain seq x y z
N MET A 1 -6.23 40.97 -18.59
CA MET A 1 -4.90 40.60 -18.01
C MET A 1 -4.91 39.11 -17.77
N MET A 2 -3.88 38.40 -18.25
CA MET A 2 -3.74 36.95 -18.08
C MET A 2 -2.76 36.65 -16.95
N THR A 3 -3.21 35.88 -15.98
CA THR A 3 -2.40 35.40 -14.83
C THR A 3 -2.13 33.91 -15.02
N ARG A 4 -0.92 33.45 -14.73
CA ARG A 4 -0.50 32.04 -14.85
C ARG A 4 -0.01 31.53 -13.52
N LEU A 5 -0.61 30.44 -13.03
CA LEU A 5 -0.28 29.75 -11.80
C LEU A 5 -0.06 28.27 -12.07
N TYR A 6 0.61 27.56 -11.18
CA TYR A 6 0.86 26.14 -11.31
C TYR A 6 0.27 25.38 -10.14
N SER A 7 -0.39 24.30 -10.47
CA SER A 7 -1.03 23.38 -9.55
C SER A 7 -0.66 21.95 -9.94
N SER A 8 -1.21 20.98 -9.25
CA SER A 8 -1.03 19.57 -9.57
C SER A 8 -2.31 18.79 -9.27
N THR A 9 -2.50 17.70 -9.98
CA THR A 9 -3.56 16.71 -9.73
C THR A 9 -2.96 15.32 -9.60
N VAL A 10 -3.77 14.36 -9.18
CA VAL A 10 -3.34 12.95 -9.06
C VAL A 10 -3.93 12.14 -10.20
N LEU A 11 -3.08 11.34 -10.85
CA LEU A 11 -3.47 10.33 -11.83
C LEU A 11 -2.95 8.96 -11.36
N GLY A 12 -3.85 8.11 -10.89
CA GLY A 12 -3.46 6.87 -10.23
C GLY A 12 -2.79 7.12 -8.88
N VAL A 13 -1.48 6.92 -8.78
CA VAL A 13 -0.67 7.23 -7.59
C VAL A 13 0.39 8.29 -7.85
N ASP A 14 0.41 8.88 -9.04
CA ASP A 14 1.40 9.88 -9.44
C ASP A 14 0.76 11.25 -9.57
N GLY A 15 1.54 12.28 -9.24
CA GLY A 15 1.15 13.66 -9.48
C GLY A 15 1.35 14.02 -10.95
N VAL A 16 0.53 14.94 -11.45
CA VAL A 16 0.67 15.55 -12.78
C VAL A 16 0.49 17.04 -12.64
N GLU A 17 1.43 17.83 -13.16
CA GLU A 17 1.34 19.29 -13.15
C GLU A 17 0.15 19.78 -13.98
N VAL A 18 -0.51 20.80 -13.47
CA VAL A 18 -1.60 21.51 -14.15
C VAL A 18 -1.30 23.00 -14.12
N GLU A 19 -1.20 23.60 -15.30
CA GLU A 19 -1.09 25.05 -15.45
C GLU A 19 -2.50 25.65 -15.37
N VAL A 20 -2.65 26.66 -14.53
CA VAL A 20 -3.91 27.39 -14.30
C VAL A 20 -3.76 28.79 -14.87
N GLU A 21 -4.35 29.02 -16.03
CA GLU A 21 -4.36 30.31 -16.69
C GLU A 21 -5.71 30.99 -16.42
N VAL A 22 -5.67 32.24 -15.95
CA VAL A 22 -6.87 33.03 -15.67
C VAL A 22 -6.82 34.33 -16.49
N ASP A 23 -7.76 34.51 -17.41
CA ASP A 23 -7.93 35.75 -18.17
C ASP A 23 -9.16 36.50 -17.61
N PHE A 24 -8.94 37.74 -17.20
CA PHE A 24 -9.96 38.64 -16.70
C PHE A 24 -10.26 39.74 -17.70
N ARG A 25 -11.58 39.98 -17.95
CA ARG A 25 -12.09 41.04 -18.78
C ARG A 25 -13.16 41.80 -18.01
N PRO A 26 -12.94 43.08 -17.69
CA PRO A 26 -13.93 43.88 -17.00
C PRO A 26 -15.20 44.05 -17.86
N MET A 27 -16.36 43.67 -17.31
CA MET A 27 -17.67 43.78 -17.97
C MET A 27 -18.75 43.97 -16.90
N ALA A 28 -19.90 44.51 -17.29
CA ALA A 28 -21.05 44.70 -16.38
C ALA A 28 -21.65 43.36 -15.91
N GLU A 29 -21.52 42.31 -16.73
CA GLU A 29 -22.04 40.97 -16.40
C GLU A 29 -20.93 40.09 -15.82
N LYS A 30 -21.23 39.40 -14.72
CA LYS A 30 -20.31 38.43 -14.12
C LYS A 30 -20.52 37.04 -14.70
N ARG A 31 -19.46 36.44 -15.24
CA ARG A 31 -19.44 35.04 -15.67
C ARG A 31 -18.08 34.43 -15.47
N THR A 32 -18.03 33.20 -14.96
CA THR A 32 -16.84 32.41 -14.82
C THR A 32 -16.94 31.17 -15.70
N PHE A 33 -16.00 31.00 -16.65
CA PHE A 33 -15.88 29.84 -17.52
C PHE A 33 -14.65 29.04 -17.17
N ILE A 34 -14.81 27.74 -16.92
CA ILE A 34 -13.68 26.82 -16.65
C ILE A 34 -13.60 25.83 -17.80
N VAL A 35 -12.45 25.81 -18.49
CA VAL A 35 -12.14 24.94 -19.63
C VAL A 35 -10.92 24.04 -19.34
N GLY A 36 -10.66 23.02 -20.17
CA GLY A 36 -9.55 22.09 -19.98
C GLY A 36 -9.96 20.77 -19.35
N LEU A 37 -11.11 20.19 -19.77
CA LEU A 37 -11.67 18.92 -19.29
C LEU A 37 -11.91 18.85 -17.74
N PRO A 38 -12.57 19.88 -17.14
CA PRO A 38 -12.92 19.84 -15.73
C PRO A 38 -13.98 18.75 -15.46
N ASP A 39 -13.88 18.04 -14.33
CA ASP A 39 -14.96 17.20 -13.83
C ASP A 39 -16.12 18.05 -13.23
N ALA A 40 -17.15 17.39 -12.69
CA ALA A 40 -18.28 18.12 -12.09
C ALA A 40 -17.83 18.99 -10.91
N ALA A 41 -16.95 18.50 -10.05
CA ALA A 41 -16.46 19.22 -8.87
C ALA A 41 -15.66 20.47 -9.26
N VAL A 42 -14.83 20.39 -10.29
CA VAL A 42 -14.06 21.52 -10.82
C VAL A 42 -14.98 22.53 -11.55
N LYS A 43 -16.05 22.08 -12.22
CA LYS A 43 -17.03 23.00 -12.82
C LYS A 43 -17.78 23.81 -11.77
N GLU A 44 -18.09 23.22 -10.62
CA GLU A 44 -18.74 23.89 -9.49
C GLU A 44 -17.78 24.84 -8.76
N SER A 45 -16.47 24.71 -8.93
CA SER A 45 -15.45 25.58 -8.32
C SER A 45 -15.71 27.06 -8.60
N GLY A 46 -16.21 27.41 -9.80
CA GLY A 46 -16.48 28.81 -10.16
C GLY A 46 -17.37 29.52 -9.15
N GLN A 47 -18.51 28.93 -8.75
CA GLN A 47 -19.41 29.49 -7.78
C GLN A 47 -18.85 29.54 -6.35
N ARG A 48 -18.14 28.47 -5.97
CA ARG A 48 -17.50 28.32 -4.66
C ARG A 48 -16.37 29.33 -4.48
N VAL A 49 -15.50 29.48 -5.46
CA VAL A 49 -14.39 30.43 -5.51
C VAL A 49 -14.89 31.88 -5.46
N ASP A 50 -15.90 32.22 -6.27
CA ASP A 50 -16.51 33.55 -6.28
C ASP A 50 -16.99 33.96 -4.89
N THR A 51 -17.71 33.08 -4.21
CA THR A 51 -18.22 33.33 -2.86
C THR A 51 -17.09 33.46 -1.84
N ALA A 52 -16.07 32.59 -1.95
CA ALA A 52 -14.90 32.60 -1.05
C ALA A 52 -14.09 33.91 -1.17
N ILE A 53 -13.91 34.44 -2.39
CA ILE A 53 -13.20 35.70 -2.61
C ILE A 53 -13.97 36.86 -1.94
N GLN A 54 -15.26 36.93 -2.16
CA GLN A 54 -16.12 38.00 -1.57
C GLN A 54 -16.07 37.96 -0.03
N ASN A 55 -16.25 36.78 0.56
CA ASN A 55 -16.25 36.61 2.01
C ASN A 55 -14.86 36.81 2.64
N SER A 56 -13.79 36.66 1.85
CA SER A 56 -12.41 36.93 2.30
C SER A 56 -12.08 38.43 2.29
N GLY A 57 -12.92 39.29 1.72
CA GLY A 57 -12.66 40.75 1.59
C GLY A 57 -11.46 41.07 0.71
N LEU A 58 -11.15 40.20 -0.28
CA LEU A 58 -10.11 40.41 -1.26
C LEU A 58 -10.62 41.21 -2.47
N PRO A 59 -9.70 41.81 -3.29
CA PRO A 59 -10.10 42.52 -4.50
C PRO A 59 -10.98 41.65 -5.39
N PHE A 60 -12.14 42.17 -5.71
CA PHE A 60 -13.12 41.50 -6.54
C PHE A 60 -13.77 42.52 -7.49
N GLN A 61 -13.69 42.25 -8.78
CA GLN A 61 -14.29 43.09 -9.81
C GLN A 61 -15.33 42.31 -10.62
N GLN A 62 -16.38 43.01 -11.08
CA GLN A 62 -17.34 42.41 -11.99
C GLN A 62 -16.72 42.25 -13.40
N GLY A 63 -16.94 41.09 -14.00
CA GLY A 63 -16.43 40.81 -15.33
C GLY A 63 -16.49 39.34 -15.69
N ILE A 64 -15.91 39.02 -16.84
CA ILE A 64 -15.80 37.67 -17.35
C ILE A 64 -14.42 37.11 -16.97
N PHE A 65 -14.44 36.00 -16.25
CA PHE A 65 -13.25 35.20 -15.98
C PHE A 65 -13.24 33.93 -16.86
N VAL A 66 -12.16 33.72 -17.59
CA VAL A 66 -11.92 32.49 -18.33
C VAL A 66 -10.74 31.78 -17.67
N VAL A 67 -11.02 30.64 -17.09
CA VAL A 67 -10.01 29.78 -16.44
C VAL A 67 -9.70 28.59 -17.35
N ASN A 68 -8.46 28.48 -17.81
CA ASN A 68 -8.00 27.34 -18.58
C ASN A 68 -7.08 26.47 -17.73
N LEU A 69 -7.38 25.16 -17.68
CA LEU A 69 -6.59 24.17 -16.97
C LEU A 69 -5.82 23.32 -18.00
N ALA A 70 -4.53 23.57 -18.18
CA ALA A 70 -3.70 22.86 -19.15
C ALA A 70 -2.91 21.71 -18.43
N PRO A 71 -2.63 20.59 -19.14
CA PRO A 71 -2.93 20.30 -20.55
C PRO A 71 -4.39 19.85 -20.78
N ALA A 72 -4.93 20.07 -21.96
CA ALA A 72 -6.35 19.84 -22.26
C ALA A 72 -6.73 18.35 -22.43
N ASP A 73 -5.77 17.45 -22.60
CA ASP A 73 -5.96 16.01 -22.74
C ASP A 73 -6.12 15.28 -21.40
N LEU A 74 -5.75 15.92 -20.29
CA LEU A 74 -5.87 15.39 -18.94
C LEU A 74 -7.19 15.82 -18.32
N ARG A 75 -7.98 14.86 -17.81
CA ARG A 75 -9.18 15.15 -17.01
C ARG A 75 -8.79 15.61 -15.61
N LYS A 76 -9.16 16.84 -15.23
CA LYS A 76 -8.92 17.40 -13.91
C LYS A 76 -10.01 16.97 -12.95
N GLN A 77 -9.61 16.43 -11.79
CA GLN A 77 -10.51 15.85 -10.81
C GLN A 77 -10.34 16.50 -9.43
N GLY A 78 -11.47 16.71 -8.76
CA GLY A 78 -11.52 17.17 -7.38
C GLY A 78 -11.34 18.67 -7.18
N PRO A 79 -11.65 19.17 -5.96
CA PRO A 79 -11.70 20.60 -5.65
C PRO A 79 -10.33 21.23 -5.35
N GLY A 80 -9.23 20.51 -5.49
CA GLY A 80 -7.89 20.99 -5.17
C GLY A 80 -7.41 22.19 -5.98
N PHE A 81 -8.13 22.55 -7.05
CA PHE A 81 -7.86 23.71 -7.90
C PHE A 81 -8.52 25.00 -7.42
N ASP A 82 -9.39 24.96 -6.40
CA ASP A 82 -10.11 26.15 -5.95
C ASP A 82 -9.15 27.26 -5.54
N LEU A 83 -8.12 26.93 -4.77
CA LEU A 83 -7.15 27.90 -4.28
C LEU A 83 -6.35 28.59 -5.40
N PRO A 84 -5.72 27.88 -6.36
CA PRO A 84 -5.02 28.54 -7.46
C PRO A 84 -5.98 29.30 -8.40
N ILE A 85 -7.20 28.82 -8.64
CA ILE A 85 -8.20 29.55 -9.43
C ILE A 85 -8.55 30.88 -8.73
N ALA A 86 -8.83 30.83 -7.41
CA ALA A 86 -9.17 32.02 -6.63
C ALA A 86 -8.04 33.06 -6.64
N LEU A 87 -6.80 32.63 -6.42
CA LEU A 87 -5.64 33.51 -6.45
C LEU A 87 -5.43 34.15 -7.83
N GLY A 88 -5.62 33.38 -8.92
CA GLY A 88 -5.57 33.89 -10.27
C GLY A 88 -6.66 34.92 -10.58
N MET A 89 -7.90 34.68 -10.07
CA MET A 89 -9.01 35.64 -10.23
C MET A 89 -8.78 36.92 -9.43
N VAL A 90 -8.27 36.82 -8.19
CA VAL A 90 -7.91 38.00 -7.38
C VAL A 90 -6.79 38.80 -8.03
N ALA A 91 -5.77 38.14 -8.57
CA ALA A 91 -4.67 38.81 -9.27
C ALA A 91 -5.15 39.57 -10.52
N GLY A 92 -6.01 38.93 -11.32
CA GLY A 92 -6.62 39.55 -12.47
C GLY A 92 -7.47 40.76 -12.12
N ALA A 93 -8.30 40.66 -11.07
CA ALA A 93 -9.13 41.75 -10.56
C ALA A 93 -8.33 42.91 -9.95
N ALA A 94 -7.20 42.61 -9.31
CA ALA A 94 -6.27 43.58 -8.74
C ALA A 94 -5.28 44.17 -9.77
N GLU A 95 -5.32 43.73 -11.01
CA GLU A 95 -4.35 44.07 -12.07
C GLU A 95 -2.88 43.90 -11.64
N LYS A 96 -2.62 42.90 -10.77
CA LYS A 96 -1.31 42.64 -10.19
C LYS A 96 -0.60 41.55 -10.94
N GLU A 97 0.54 41.90 -11.57
CA GLU A 97 1.47 40.89 -12.13
C GLU A 97 2.15 40.11 -11.01
N MET A 98 2.24 38.79 -11.18
CA MET A 98 2.84 37.90 -10.21
C MET A 98 3.71 36.86 -10.93
N ASP A 99 4.94 36.68 -10.45
CA ASP A 99 5.76 35.54 -10.84
C ASP A 99 5.49 34.36 -9.88
N ALA A 100 4.65 33.45 -10.32
CA ALA A 100 4.36 32.22 -9.61
C ALA A 100 5.12 31.00 -10.17
N SER A 101 6.13 31.18 -11.01
CA SER A 101 6.85 30.09 -11.68
C SER A 101 7.53 29.12 -10.70
N ALA A 102 7.94 29.58 -9.52
CA ALA A 102 8.52 28.76 -8.48
C ALA A 102 7.50 28.04 -7.59
N TRP A 103 6.21 28.37 -7.72
CA TRP A 103 5.14 27.88 -6.87
C TRP A 103 4.37 26.71 -7.46
N CYS A 104 3.97 25.75 -6.61
CA CYS A 104 2.86 24.85 -6.86
C CYS A 104 1.81 25.08 -5.78
N ILE A 105 0.57 25.35 -6.18
CA ILE A 105 -0.51 25.79 -5.29
C ILE A 105 -1.64 24.78 -5.36
N VAL A 106 -2.02 24.20 -4.21
CA VAL A 106 -3.10 23.21 -4.11
C VAL A 106 -3.95 23.49 -2.88
N GLY A 107 -5.29 23.46 -3.03
CA GLY A 107 -6.20 23.63 -1.90
C GLY A 107 -7.65 23.70 -2.34
N GLU A 108 -8.55 23.12 -1.55
CA GLU A 108 -9.99 23.30 -1.65
C GLU A 108 -10.42 24.53 -0.83
N LEU A 109 -11.38 25.30 -1.31
CA LEU A 109 -11.93 26.43 -0.57
C LEU A 109 -13.34 26.13 -0.02
N ALA A 110 -13.56 26.51 1.23
CA ALA A 110 -14.88 26.69 1.77
C ALA A 110 -15.44 28.07 1.35
N LEU A 111 -16.77 28.26 1.45
CA LEU A 111 -17.44 29.50 1.06
C LEU A 111 -17.01 30.72 1.89
N ASP A 112 -16.49 30.51 3.09
CA ASP A 112 -15.93 31.53 3.97
C ASP A 112 -14.48 31.90 3.69
N GLY A 113 -13.87 31.26 2.68
CA GLY A 113 -12.45 31.43 2.32
C GLY A 113 -11.47 30.58 3.12
N THR A 114 -11.95 29.68 3.98
CA THR A 114 -11.09 28.70 4.68
C THR A 114 -10.53 27.67 3.69
N VAL A 115 -9.25 27.35 3.81
CA VAL A 115 -8.57 26.32 2.98
C VAL A 115 -8.73 24.95 3.63
N ARG A 116 -9.38 24.03 2.91
CA ARG A 116 -9.67 22.67 3.34
C ARG A 116 -8.60 21.67 2.89
N PRO A 117 -8.42 20.55 3.64
CA PRO A 117 -7.46 19.51 3.28
C PRO A 117 -7.82 18.83 1.96
N VAL A 118 -6.79 18.41 1.22
CA VAL A 118 -6.89 17.74 -0.06
C VAL A 118 -6.22 16.36 0.05
N GLN A 119 -6.74 15.37 -0.68
CA GLN A 119 -6.15 14.04 -0.76
C GLN A 119 -5.04 13.99 -1.82
N GLY A 120 -4.06 13.09 -1.64
CA GLY A 120 -3.00 12.88 -2.62
C GLY A 120 -1.99 14.03 -2.69
N ILE A 121 -1.75 14.73 -1.61
CA ILE A 121 -0.78 15.84 -1.57
C ILE A 121 0.65 15.35 -1.78
N LEU A 122 1.04 14.22 -1.20
CA LEU A 122 2.40 13.71 -1.32
C LEU A 122 2.84 13.48 -2.79
N PRO A 123 2.11 12.74 -3.64
CA PRO A 123 2.46 12.61 -5.06
C PRO A 123 2.45 13.96 -5.80
N GLN A 124 1.59 14.90 -5.42
CA GLN A 124 1.55 16.23 -6.04
C GLN A 124 2.81 17.05 -5.72
N ILE A 125 3.30 17.00 -4.48
CA ILE A 125 4.57 17.64 -4.07
C ILE A 125 5.76 17.03 -4.82
N MET A 126 5.78 15.71 -4.94
CA MET A 126 6.85 15.00 -5.66
C MET A 126 6.90 15.41 -7.14
N GLU A 127 5.74 15.57 -7.77
CA GLU A 127 5.67 16.06 -9.14
C GLU A 127 6.10 17.51 -9.26
N ALA A 128 5.62 18.38 -8.38
CA ALA A 128 6.02 19.79 -8.34
C ALA A 128 7.55 19.93 -8.25
N ARG A 129 8.20 19.13 -7.38
CA ARG A 129 9.66 19.05 -7.31
C ARG A 129 10.29 18.62 -8.63
N ARG A 130 9.74 17.59 -9.30
CA ARG A 130 10.23 17.08 -10.60
C ARG A 130 10.17 18.16 -11.67
N MET A 131 9.13 19.01 -11.65
CA MET A 131 8.93 20.13 -12.56
C MET A 131 9.72 21.37 -12.18
N GLY A 132 10.53 21.31 -11.13
CA GLY A 132 11.40 22.42 -10.67
C GLY A 132 10.67 23.47 -9.83
N ARG A 133 9.46 23.20 -9.36
CA ARG A 133 8.73 24.08 -8.42
C ARG A 133 9.34 23.93 -7.03
N LYS A 134 9.93 25.00 -6.52
CA LYS A 134 10.63 24.97 -5.22
C LYS A 134 9.72 25.26 -4.03
N ARG A 135 8.61 25.95 -4.25
CA ARG A 135 7.68 26.43 -3.21
C ARG A 135 6.33 25.77 -3.36
N ILE A 136 5.86 25.16 -2.29
CA ILE A 136 4.58 24.44 -2.30
C ILE A 136 3.63 25.12 -1.33
N MET A 137 2.55 25.69 -1.85
CA MET A 137 1.45 26.24 -1.04
C MET A 137 0.35 25.17 -0.94
N LEU A 138 0.02 24.80 0.27
CA LEU A 138 -0.94 23.71 0.54
C LEU A 138 -1.74 23.96 1.83
N PRO A 139 -2.85 23.22 2.06
CA PRO A 139 -3.63 23.38 3.28
C PRO A 139 -2.81 23.06 4.53
N GLN A 140 -3.00 23.83 5.60
CA GLN A 140 -2.35 23.63 6.90
C GLN A 140 -2.47 22.18 7.42
N ALA A 141 -3.61 21.54 7.19
CA ALA A 141 -3.87 20.16 7.60
C ALA A 141 -2.97 19.12 6.89
N ASN A 142 -2.44 19.45 5.71
CA ASN A 142 -1.58 18.58 4.91
C ASN A 142 -0.08 18.90 5.07
N ALA A 143 0.30 19.88 5.89
CA ALA A 143 1.68 20.38 5.99
C ALA A 143 2.70 19.26 6.22
N TYR A 144 2.40 18.30 7.10
CA TYR A 144 3.28 17.18 7.42
C TYR A 144 3.51 16.21 6.26
N GLU A 145 2.58 16.09 5.30
CA GLU A 145 2.77 15.22 4.14
C GLU A 145 3.91 15.69 3.22
N GLY A 146 4.25 16.99 3.28
CA GLY A 146 5.32 17.58 2.49
C GLY A 146 6.71 17.42 3.11
N THR A 147 6.82 17.25 4.42
CA THR A 147 8.11 17.27 5.12
C THR A 147 9.12 16.19 4.67
N PRO A 148 8.73 15.00 4.20
CA PRO A 148 9.67 14.00 3.72
C PRO A 148 10.27 14.30 2.35
N VAL A 149 9.70 15.22 1.59
CA VAL A 149 10.15 15.53 0.23
C VAL A 149 11.25 16.59 0.28
N GLN A 150 12.50 16.16 0.18
CA GLN A 150 13.64 17.07 0.20
C GLN A 150 13.70 17.97 -1.03
N GLY A 151 14.22 19.20 -0.88
CA GLY A 151 14.45 20.14 -1.97
C GLY A 151 13.23 20.97 -2.37
N VAL A 152 12.19 20.98 -1.55
CA VAL A 152 11.04 21.87 -1.64
C VAL A 152 10.80 22.59 -0.32
N GLU A 153 10.24 23.79 -0.40
CA GLU A 153 9.84 24.64 0.73
C GLU A 153 8.32 24.56 0.88
N ILE A 154 7.84 24.17 2.05
CA ILE A 154 6.41 24.01 2.32
C ILE A 154 5.86 25.25 2.99
N TYR A 155 4.80 25.82 2.43
CA TYR A 155 4.09 26.99 2.94
C TYR A 155 2.62 26.63 3.18
N PRO A 156 2.28 26.18 4.40
CA PRO A 156 0.91 25.85 4.74
C PRO A 156 0.07 27.12 4.92
N VAL A 157 -1.20 27.04 4.43
CA VAL A 157 -2.16 28.15 4.53
C VAL A 157 -3.49 27.67 5.08
N SER A 158 -4.15 28.50 5.88
CA SER A 158 -5.46 28.22 6.50
C SER A 158 -6.60 28.96 5.80
N SER A 159 -6.30 30.04 5.08
CA SER A 159 -7.31 30.89 4.43
C SER A 159 -6.82 31.46 3.09
N LEU A 160 -7.76 31.81 2.23
CA LEU A 160 -7.49 32.47 0.95
C LEU A 160 -6.76 33.83 1.17
N ARG A 161 -7.09 34.54 2.24
CA ARG A 161 -6.42 35.80 2.58
C ARG A 161 -4.93 35.60 2.91
N GLU A 162 -4.63 34.58 3.70
CA GLU A 162 -3.25 34.19 4.04
C GLU A 162 -2.47 33.79 2.78
N ALA A 163 -3.09 32.98 1.92
CA ALA A 163 -2.50 32.55 0.65
C ALA A 163 -2.19 33.73 -0.29
N TRP A 164 -3.10 34.71 -0.38
CA TRP A 164 -2.90 35.94 -1.15
C TRP A 164 -1.74 36.78 -0.59
N HIS A 165 -1.71 37.00 0.73
CA HIS A 165 -0.62 37.71 1.40
C HIS A 165 0.72 37.04 1.14
N LEU A 166 0.78 35.71 1.28
CA LEU A 166 2.01 34.95 1.06
C LEU A 166 2.53 35.11 -0.38
N LEU A 167 1.64 35.04 -1.37
CA LEU A 167 1.99 35.12 -2.78
C LEU A 167 2.39 36.56 -3.22
N THR A 168 1.91 37.59 -2.51
CA THR A 168 2.14 38.99 -2.86
C THR A 168 3.15 39.71 -1.98
N SER A 169 3.70 39.03 -0.97
CA SER A 169 4.71 39.58 -0.05
C SER A 169 6.11 39.51 -0.66
N ASP A 170 6.90 40.56 -0.47
CA ASP A 170 8.32 40.59 -0.86
C ASP A 170 9.18 39.71 0.05
N THR A 171 8.74 39.47 1.29
CA THR A 171 9.43 38.63 2.26
C THR A 171 8.57 37.45 2.65
N LEU A 172 9.08 36.23 2.42
CA LEU A 172 8.40 35.01 2.80
C LEU A 172 8.71 34.62 4.26
N PRO A 173 7.74 34.08 5.00
CA PRO A 173 8.01 33.48 6.29
C PRO A 173 8.95 32.25 6.13
N PRO A 174 9.59 31.78 7.20
CA PRO A 174 10.37 30.55 7.13
C PRO A 174 9.47 29.38 6.70
N PRO A 175 9.97 28.48 5.82
CA PRO A 175 9.20 27.33 5.38
C PRO A 175 8.89 26.39 6.54
N PHE A 176 7.81 25.67 6.44
CA PHE A 176 7.40 24.68 7.44
C PHE A 176 8.37 23.49 7.45
N THR A 177 8.99 23.23 8.59
CA THR A 177 10.00 22.16 8.75
C THR A 177 9.49 20.93 9.49
N GLY A 178 8.25 20.96 10.02
CA GLY A 178 7.72 19.88 10.86
C GLY A 178 8.39 19.75 12.24
N SER A 179 9.38 20.58 12.55
CA SER A 179 10.23 20.53 13.76
C SER A 179 9.55 21.02 15.05
N GLY A 180 8.25 20.88 15.21
CA GLY A 180 7.52 21.27 16.42
C GLY A 180 6.75 20.13 17.10
N ARG A 181 6.69 18.99 16.50
CA ARG A 181 6.28 17.73 17.13
C ARG A 181 7.45 16.77 17.00
N GLU A 182 8.08 16.45 18.11
CA GLU A 182 8.72 15.16 18.22
C GLU A 182 7.74 14.17 17.61
N VAL A 183 8.19 13.40 16.62
CA VAL A 183 7.52 12.18 16.23
C VAL A 183 7.66 11.30 17.47
N HIS A 184 6.88 11.64 18.49
CA HIS A 184 6.49 10.61 19.42
C HIS A 184 5.77 9.62 18.52
N ALA A 185 6.51 8.62 18.08
CA ALA A 185 5.96 7.31 17.99
C ALA A 185 5.28 7.07 19.34
N THR A 186 4.09 7.61 19.51
CA THR A 186 3.10 7.05 20.40
C THR A 186 2.83 5.67 19.77
N ARG A 187 3.83 4.78 19.96
CA ARG A 187 3.47 3.39 20.15
C ARG A 187 2.41 3.51 21.25
N ASP A 188 1.18 3.25 20.89
CA ASP A 188 0.22 2.74 21.84
C ASP A 188 0.91 1.48 22.40
N LYS A 189 1.74 1.67 23.43
CA LYS A 189 2.48 0.59 24.09
C LYS A 189 1.50 -0.42 24.70
N ASP A 190 0.29 0.02 24.94
CA ASP A 190 -0.77 -0.78 25.54
C ASP A 190 -1.60 -1.61 24.54
N ALA A 191 -1.37 -1.44 23.22
CA ALA A 191 -2.06 -2.20 22.17
C ALA A 191 -1.10 -2.84 21.14
N ALA A 192 0.20 -2.83 21.36
CA ALA A 192 1.18 -3.42 20.46
C ALA A 192 1.17 -4.94 20.62
N VAL A 193 0.50 -5.64 19.69
CA VAL A 193 0.57 -7.12 19.58
C VAL A 193 2.03 -7.56 19.46
N ASP A 194 2.42 -8.58 20.23
CA ASP A 194 3.76 -9.16 20.17
C ASP A 194 3.71 -10.66 19.87
N PHE A 195 4.80 -11.19 19.34
CA PHE A 195 4.92 -12.58 18.98
C PHE A 195 5.04 -13.50 20.19
N ASP A 196 5.41 -12.97 21.36
CA ASP A 196 5.52 -13.69 22.63
C ASP A 196 4.16 -14.17 23.16
N GLU A 197 3.07 -13.54 22.73
CA GLU A 197 1.70 -13.97 23.05
C GLU A 197 1.32 -15.31 22.39
N ILE A 198 2.09 -15.77 21.37
CA ILE A 198 1.87 -17.06 20.72
C ILE A 198 2.48 -18.15 21.58
N LYS A 199 1.65 -18.78 22.40
CA LYS A 199 2.04 -19.89 23.25
C LYS A 199 1.92 -21.22 22.52
N GLY A 200 2.90 -22.11 22.71
CA GLY A 200 2.94 -23.37 21.97
C GLY A 200 3.24 -23.14 20.48
N GLN A 201 2.89 -24.05 19.61
CA GLN A 201 2.96 -23.96 18.15
C GLN A 201 4.35 -23.60 17.56
N PRO A 202 5.43 -24.27 17.96
CA PRO A 202 6.78 -23.92 17.51
C PRO A 202 6.92 -23.99 15.98
N TYR A 203 6.25 -24.94 15.32
CA TYR A 203 6.26 -25.10 13.87
C TYR A 203 5.59 -23.93 13.16
N ALA A 204 4.44 -23.45 13.66
CA ALA A 204 3.77 -22.30 13.06
C ALA A 204 4.60 -21.02 13.22
N ARG A 205 5.21 -20.83 14.40
CA ARG A 205 6.13 -19.70 14.66
C ARG A 205 7.32 -19.74 13.69
N ARG A 206 7.93 -20.91 13.50
CA ARG A 206 9.06 -21.11 12.55
C ARG A 206 8.62 -20.83 11.11
N ALA A 207 7.45 -21.30 10.68
CA ALA A 207 6.90 -21.02 9.37
C ALA A 207 6.69 -19.51 9.13
N MET A 208 6.19 -18.78 10.15
CA MET A 208 6.02 -17.32 10.09
C MET A 208 7.37 -16.59 9.98
N GLU A 209 8.39 -17.02 10.74
CA GLU A 209 9.75 -16.49 10.64
C GLU A 209 10.34 -16.67 9.23
N ILE A 210 10.22 -17.88 8.65
CA ILE A 210 10.67 -18.18 7.29
C ILE A 210 9.89 -17.33 6.27
N ALA A 211 8.57 -17.25 6.43
CA ALA A 211 7.73 -16.44 5.57
C ALA A 211 8.16 -14.95 5.59
N ALA A 212 8.40 -14.40 6.78
CA ALA A 212 8.89 -13.03 6.94
C ALA A 212 10.29 -12.83 6.33
N ALA A 213 11.21 -13.77 6.57
CA ALA A 213 12.57 -13.68 6.08
C ALA A 213 12.69 -13.78 4.55
N GLY A 214 11.90 -14.64 3.91
CA GLY A 214 11.93 -14.82 2.45
C GLY A 214 10.94 -13.95 1.68
N GLY A 215 9.94 -13.36 2.36
CA GLY A 215 8.80 -12.71 1.71
C GLY A 215 7.83 -13.73 1.09
N HIS A 216 7.72 -14.90 1.70
CA HIS A 216 6.93 -16.02 1.19
C HIS A 216 5.45 -15.88 1.54
N ASN A 217 4.60 -16.23 0.60
CA ASN A 217 3.17 -16.34 0.83
C ASN A 217 2.86 -17.58 1.66
N ILE A 218 1.99 -17.46 2.66
CA ILE A 218 1.67 -18.53 3.61
C ILE A 218 0.17 -18.79 3.70
N LEU A 219 -0.23 -20.05 3.69
CA LEU A 219 -1.58 -20.51 3.97
C LEU A 219 -1.61 -21.29 5.28
N LEU A 220 -2.42 -20.83 6.22
CA LEU A 220 -2.64 -21.45 7.52
C LEU A 220 -3.95 -22.24 7.49
N CYS A 221 -3.90 -23.56 7.69
CA CYS A 221 -5.07 -24.41 7.76
C CYS A 221 -5.21 -25.02 9.18
N GLY A 222 -6.38 -24.94 9.78
CA GLY A 222 -6.58 -25.50 11.12
C GLY A 222 -7.98 -25.30 11.65
N SER A 223 -8.32 -25.98 12.74
CA SER A 223 -9.65 -25.88 13.36
C SER A 223 -9.95 -24.47 13.91
N PRO A 224 -11.23 -24.12 14.09
CA PRO A 224 -11.61 -22.87 14.72
C PRO A 224 -10.93 -22.71 16.09
N GLY A 225 -10.43 -21.50 16.39
CA GLY A 225 -9.72 -21.25 17.64
C GLY A 225 -8.29 -21.78 17.71
N SER A 226 -7.69 -22.28 16.60
CA SER A 226 -6.28 -22.70 16.58
C SER A 226 -5.27 -21.54 16.52
N GLY A 227 -5.70 -20.29 16.50
CA GLY A 227 -4.81 -19.12 16.54
C GLY A 227 -4.33 -18.60 15.18
N LYS A 228 -4.90 -19.04 14.04
CA LYS A 228 -4.50 -18.64 12.69
C LYS A 228 -4.50 -17.12 12.47
N SER A 229 -5.60 -16.46 12.82
CA SER A 229 -5.74 -15.00 12.68
C SER A 229 -4.79 -14.26 13.62
N MET A 230 -4.55 -14.80 14.83
CA MET A 230 -3.57 -14.28 15.79
C MET A 230 -2.14 -14.33 15.23
N LEU A 231 -1.74 -15.44 14.61
CA LEU A 231 -0.47 -15.61 13.93
C LEU A 231 -0.30 -14.55 12.82
N ALA A 232 -1.31 -14.43 11.95
CA ALA A 232 -1.26 -13.50 10.82
C ALA A 232 -1.16 -12.03 11.26
N GLN A 233 -1.91 -11.61 12.28
CA GLN A 233 -1.89 -10.24 12.82
C GLN A 233 -0.52 -9.86 13.39
N ARG A 234 0.27 -10.83 13.85
CA ARG A 234 1.62 -10.59 14.40
C ARG A 234 2.71 -10.64 13.36
N LEU A 235 2.42 -11.08 12.13
CA LEU A 235 3.39 -11.14 11.05
C LEU A 235 4.09 -9.78 10.76
N PRO A 236 3.39 -8.63 10.73
CA PRO A 236 4.04 -7.33 10.53
C PRO A 236 5.07 -6.99 11.61
N THR A 237 4.92 -7.50 12.84
CA THR A 237 5.83 -7.18 13.96
C THR A 237 7.22 -7.79 13.81
N ILE A 238 7.34 -8.87 13.03
CA ILE A 238 8.60 -9.55 12.77
C ILE A 238 9.21 -9.20 11.39
N LEU A 239 8.50 -8.42 10.56
CA LEU A 239 9.04 -7.91 9.31
C LEU A 239 10.07 -6.80 9.57
N PRO A 240 11.11 -6.67 8.72
CA PRO A 240 12.04 -5.54 8.81
C PRO A 240 11.30 -4.21 8.58
N PRO A 241 11.81 -3.10 9.14
CA PRO A 241 11.24 -1.78 8.89
C PRO A 241 11.21 -1.47 7.38
N LEU A 242 10.34 -0.54 6.98
CA LEU A 242 10.33 -0.04 5.61
C LEU A 242 11.63 0.68 5.30
N SER A 243 12.20 0.48 4.09
CA SER A 243 13.24 1.38 3.60
C SER A 243 12.63 2.77 3.29
N PRO A 244 13.45 3.83 3.20
CA PRO A 244 12.93 5.15 2.84
C PRO A 244 12.14 5.15 1.52
N GLU A 245 12.59 4.39 0.53
CA GLU A 245 11.92 4.23 -0.77
C GLU A 245 10.59 3.47 -0.61
N GLU A 246 10.57 2.36 0.14
CA GLU A 246 9.36 1.60 0.44
C GLU A 246 8.34 2.45 1.21
N ALA A 247 8.81 3.24 2.19
CA ALA A 247 7.96 4.14 2.96
C ALA A 247 7.31 5.20 2.06
N LEU A 248 8.09 5.79 1.14
CA LEU A 248 7.61 6.78 0.20
C LEU A 248 6.60 6.18 -0.80
N GLU A 249 6.91 5.02 -1.44
CA GLU A 249 6.00 4.31 -2.35
C GLU A 249 4.66 4.00 -1.66
N THR A 250 4.73 3.47 -0.44
CA THR A 250 3.53 3.12 0.36
C THR A 250 2.74 4.37 0.73
N SER A 251 3.41 5.43 1.16
CA SER A 251 2.77 6.67 1.56
C SER A 251 2.07 7.38 0.41
N LYS A 252 2.59 7.30 -0.83
CA LYS A 252 1.89 7.81 -2.02
C LYS A 252 0.50 7.17 -2.18
N ILE A 253 0.42 5.84 -2.07
CA ILE A 253 -0.86 5.12 -2.19
C ILE A 253 -1.81 5.54 -1.07
N HIS A 254 -1.31 5.61 0.16
CA HIS A 254 -2.11 5.98 1.33
C HIS A 254 -2.56 7.46 1.27
N SER A 255 -1.71 8.36 0.76
CA SER A 255 -2.05 9.78 0.55
C SER A 255 -3.22 9.94 -0.42
N VAL A 256 -3.18 9.25 -1.57
CA VAL A 256 -4.25 9.27 -2.58
C VAL A 256 -5.59 8.78 -2.01
N CYS A 257 -5.55 7.82 -1.09
CA CYS A 257 -6.75 7.31 -0.43
C CYS A 257 -7.16 8.13 0.82
N GLY A 258 -6.42 9.18 1.18
CA GLY A 258 -6.70 9.98 2.39
C GLY A 258 -6.45 9.22 3.69
N LEU A 259 -5.60 8.19 3.67
CA LEU A 259 -5.33 7.29 4.81
C LEU A 259 -4.04 7.64 5.57
N LEU A 260 -3.31 8.68 5.18
CA LEU A 260 -2.18 9.16 5.97
C LEU A 260 -2.69 9.77 7.27
N LYS A 261 -2.13 9.32 8.39
CA LYS A 261 -2.47 9.86 9.71
C LYS A 261 -2.01 11.32 9.81
N ARG A 262 -2.88 12.19 10.32
CA ARG A 262 -2.52 13.60 10.55
C ARG A 262 -1.31 13.69 11.48
N GLY A 263 -0.30 14.44 11.04
CA GLY A 263 0.94 14.64 11.79
C GLY A 263 2.07 13.64 11.46
N ASN A 264 1.82 12.61 10.65
CA ASN A 264 2.84 11.72 10.11
C ASN A 264 3.07 12.05 8.64
N GLY A 265 4.31 12.33 8.26
CA GLY A 265 4.66 12.61 6.86
C GLY A 265 4.71 11.35 5.99
N LEU A 266 5.10 10.21 6.58
CA LEU A 266 5.21 8.92 5.90
C LEU A 266 4.57 7.81 6.73
N VAL A 267 4.25 6.72 6.04
CA VAL A 267 3.93 5.43 6.68
C VAL A 267 5.22 4.86 7.26
N ASP A 268 5.25 4.64 8.56
CA ASP A 268 6.41 4.14 9.33
C ASP A 268 6.36 2.63 9.58
N GLN A 269 5.19 2.02 9.48
CA GLN A 269 4.97 0.60 9.70
C GLN A 269 4.48 -0.09 8.42
N ARG A 270 4.85 -1.36 8.24
CA ARG A 270 4.35 -2.14 7.11
C ARG A 270 2.84 -2.30 7.23
N PRO A 271 2.07 -1.95 6.17
CA PRO A 271 0.62 -2.09 6.19
C PRO A 271 0.18 -3.54 6.46
N PHE A 272 -0.85 -3.69 7.26
CA PHE A 272 -1.58 -4.93 7.43
C PHE A 272 -3.03 -4.71 7.01
N ARG A 273 -3.44 -5.35 5.92
CA ARG A 273 -4.79 -5.23 5.38
C ARG A 273 -5.51 -6.57 5.49
N ALA A 274 -6.66 -6.55 6.11
CA ALA A 274 -7.46 -7.75 6.37
C ALA A 274 -8.92 -7.51 5.92
N PRO A 275 -9.20 -7.51 4.60
CA PRO A 275 -10.54 -7.30 4.11
C PRO A 275 -11.44 -8.48 4.49
N HIS A 276 -12.70 -8.16 4.79
CA HIS A 276 -13.72 -9.17 5.04
C HIS A 276 -14.04 -9.95 3.75
N HIS A 277 -14.39 -11.23 3.84
CA HIS A 277 -14.67 -12.09 2.67
C HIS A 277 -15.86 -11.61 1.81
N THR A 278 -16.72 -10.72 2.32
CA THR A 278 -17.81 -10.09 1.56
C THR A 278 -17.37 -8.91 0.69
N ILE A 279 -16.09 -8.55 0.71
CA ILE A 279 -15.57 -7.42 -0.09
C ILE A 279 -15.89 -7.61 -1.57
N SER A 280 -16.21 -6.51 -2.25
CA SER A 280 -16.41 -6.52 -3.71
C SER A 280 -15.06 -6.63 -4.45
N ASP A 281 -15.10 -7.10 -5.70
CA ASP A 281 -13.90 -7.16 -6.56
C ASP A 281 -13.25 -5.78 -6.71
N ALA A 282 -14.07 -4.71 -6.83
CA ALA A 282 -13.58 -3.34 -6.88
C ALA A 282 -12.96 -2.87 -5.54
N GLY A 283 -13.50 -3.28 -4.40
CA GLY A 283 -12.91 -3.00 -3.09
C GLY A 283 -11.56 -3.70 -2.91
N LEU A 284 -11.46 -4.95 -3.38
CA LEU A 284 -10.22 -5.72 -3.27
C LEU A 284 -9.14 -5.21 -4.23
N MET A 285 -9.46 -5.07 -5.51
CA MET A 285 -8.51 -4.74 -6.57
C MET A 285 -8.36 -3.24 -6.81
N GLY A 286 -9.36 -2.46 -6.49
CA GLY A 286 -9.50 -1.08 -6.87
C GLY A 286 -10.48 -0.87 -8.03
N GLY A 287 -10.85 0.36 -8.28
CA GLY A 287 -11.81 0.72 -9.33
C GLY A 287 -12.82 1.74 -8.83
N GLY A 288 -14.03 1.66 -9.37
CA GLY A 288 -15.09 2.65 -9.14
C GLY A 288 -15.26 3.62 -10.30
N ALA A 289 -16.15 4.61 -10.14
CA ALA A 289 -16.34 5.67 -11.12
C ALA A 289 -15.08 6.55 -11.25
N ASN A 290 -14.48 6.89 -10.13
CA ASN A 290 -13.11 7.41 -10.03
C ASN A 290 -12.23 6.22 -9.66
N ILE A 291 -11.25 5.89 -10.53
CA ILE A 291 -10.38 4.73 -10.32
C ILE A 291 -9.49 4.98 -9.10
N THR A 292 -9.77 4.27 -8.00
CA THR A 292 -9.00 4.34 -6.75
C THR A 292 -8.31 3.01 -6.44
N PRO A 293 -7.18 3.04 -5.70
CA PRO A 293 -6.51 1.84 -5.23
C PRO A 293 -7.43 0.99 -4.33
N GLY A 294 -7.36 -0.35 -4.45
CA GLY A 294 -8.04 -1.29 -3.56
C GLY A 294 -7.14 -1.81 -2.43
N GLU A 295 -7.67 -2.74 -1.63
CA GLU A 295 -6.97 -3.35 -0.49
C GLU A 295 -5.63 -3.99 -0.87
N VAL A 296 -5.55 -4.56 -2.08
CA VAL A 296 -4.32 -5.14 -2.64
C VAL A 296 -3.22 -4.10 -2.77
N SER A 297 -3.55 -2.89 -3.24
CA SER A 297 -2.60 -1.78 -3.33
C SER A 297 -2.33 -1.12 -1.98
N LEU A 298 -3.33 -1.05 -1.10
CA LEU A 298 -3.15 -0.56 0.27
C LEU A 298 -2.25 -1.47 1.12
N ALA A 299 -2.13 -2.76 0.75
CA ALA A 299 -1.20 -3.69 1.37
C ALA A 299 0.24 -3.59 0.82
N HIS A 300 0.52 -2.67 -0.09
CA HIS A 300 1.83 -2.51 -0.72
C HIS A 300 2.97 -2.43 0.30
N ASN A 301 4.07 -3.18 0.07
CA ASN A 301 5.21 -3.37 0.98
C ASN A 301 4.84 -3.90 2.38
N GLY A 302 3.64 -4.47 2.53
CA GLY A 302 3.11 -5.02 3.77
C GLY A 302 2.52 -6.41 3.61
N VAL A 303 1.44 -6.68 4.32
CA VAL A 303 0.74 -7.97 4.38
C VAL A 303 -0.72 -7.80 3.99
N LEU A 304 -1.18 -8.62 3.04
CA LEU A 304 -2.61 -8.83 2.79
C LEU A 304 -3.02 -10.14 3.47
N PHE A 305 -3.92 -10.04 4.43
CA PHE A 305 -4.44 -11.20 5.15
C PHE A 305 -5.87 -11.52 4.71
N LEU A 306 -6.09 -12.75 4.23
CA LEU A 306 -7.41 -13.24 3.84
C LEU A 306 -7.83 -14.34 4.81
N ASP A 307 -8.67 -13.97 5.79
CA ASP A 307 -9.26 -14.95 6.70
C ASP A 307 -10.43 -15.66 6.02
N GLU A 308 -10.69 -16.90 6.42
CA GLU A 308 -11.74 -17.73 5.82
C GLU A 308 -11.64 -17.78 4.28
N LEU A 309 -10.44 -18.01 3.75
CA LEU A 309 -10.13 -17.96 2.32
C LEU A 309 -11.19 -18.61 1.40
N PRO A 310 -11.77 -19.81 1.70
CA PRO A 310 -12.80 -20.44 0.85
C PRO A 310 -14.16 -19.71 0.86
N GLU A 311 -14.38 -18.71 1.73
CA GLU A 311 -15.62 -17.96 1.79
C GLU A 311 -15.61 -16.72 0.89
N PHE A 312 -14.44 -16.31 0.39
CA PHE A 312 -14.35 -15.30 -0.66
C PHE A 312 -14.99 -15.77 -1.95
N ARG A 313 -15.54 -14.82 -2.71
CA ARG A 313 -16.03 -15.11 -4.06
C ARG A 313 -14.88 -15.61 -4.93
N ARG A 314 -15.11 -16.71 -5.66
CA ARG A 314 -14.09 -17.30 -6.52
C ARG A 314 -13.52 -16.29 -7.53
N ALA A 315 -14.37 -15.44 -8.11
CA ALA A 315 -13.94 -14.39 -9.03
C ALA A 315 -12.92 -13.44 -8.38
N ALA A 316 -13.19 -12.97 -7.15
CA ALA A 316 -12.27 -12.11 -6.40
C ALA A 316 -10.91 -12.79 -6.15
N LEU A 317 -10.91 -14.07 -5.77
CA LEU A 317 -9.66 -14.83 -5.56
C LEU A 317 -8.85 -15.01 -6.85
N GLU A 318 -9.51 -15.24 -7.99
CA GLU A 318 -8.82 -15.39 -9.28
C GLU A 318 -8.16 -14.09 -9.75
N THR A 319 -8.72 -12.91 -9.39
CA THR A 319 -8.10 -11.62 -9.74
C THR A 319 -6.78 -11.38 -9.03
N LEU A 320 -6.53 -12.02 -7.87
CA LEU A 320 -5.26 -11.91 -7.14
C LEU A 320 -4.06 -12.54 -7.86
N ARG A 321 -4.30 -13.40 -8.84
CA ARG A 321 -3.22 -14.14 -9.51
C ARG A 321 -2.24 -13.21 -10.23
N GLN A 322 -2.75 -12.22 -10.95
CA GLN A 322 -1.91 -11.25 -11.66
C GLN A 322 -1.10 -10.37 -10.68
N PRO A 323 -1.70 -9.73 -9.67
CA PRO A 323 -0.97 -8.97 -8.65
C PRO A 323 0.16 -9.74 -7.98
N LEU A 324 -0.08 -10.99 -7.62
CA LEU A 324 0.93 -11.87 -7.00
C LEU A 324 2.11 -12.23 -7.92
N GLU A 325 1.93 -12.12 -9.24
CA GLU A 325 3.00 -12.36 -10.22
C GLU A 325 3.75 -11.08 -10.60
N THR A 326 2.99 -10.02 -10.90
CA THR A 326 3.55 -8.81 -11.49
C THR A 326 3.89 -7.73 -10.45
N GLY A 327 3.31 -7.81 -9.24
CA GLY A 327 3.41 -6.77 -8.21
C GLY A 327 2.69 -5.49 -8.58
N GLN A 328 1.75 -5.56 -9.53
CA GLN A 328 0.97 -4.43 -10.02
C GLN A 328 -0.47 -4.84 -10.34
N VAL A 329 -1.39 -3.92 -10.15
CA VAL A 329 -2.78 -4.00 -10.59
C VAL A 329 -3.01 -3.01 -11.72
N VAL A 330 -3.52 -3.49 -12.85
CA VAL A 330 -3.93 -2.66 -13.98
C VAL A 330 -5.44 -2.62 -14.04
N ILE A 331 -6.01 -1.43 -13.93
CA ILE A 331 -7.46 -1.20 -13.98
C ILE A 331 -7.77 -0.41 -15.23
N SER A 332 -8.48 -1.01 -16.17
CA SER A 332 -8.94 -0.36 -17.41
C SER A 332 -10.44 -0.09 -17.33
N ARG A 333 -10.83 1.17 -17.60
CA ARG A 333 -12.21 1.66 -17.65
C ARG A 333 -12.36 2.59 -18.85
N ALA A 334 -13.59 2.97 -19.16
CA ALA A 334 -13.85 3.98 -20.20
C ALA A 334 -13.17 5.32 -19.93
N SER A 335 -12.90 5.63 -18.66
CA SER A 335 -12.20 6.85 -18.21
C SER A 335 -10.67 6.77 -18.36
N GLY A 336 -10.10 5.61 -18.68
CA GLY A 336 -8.65 5.41 -18.83
C GLY A 336 -8.15 4.11 -18.22
N THR A 337 -6.84 3.89 -18.33
CA THR A 337 -6.13 2.76 -17.71
C THR A 337 -5.18 3.31 -16.66
N MET A 338 -5.24 2.74 -15.45
CA MET A 338 -4.37 3.11 -14.34
C MET A 338 -3.67 1.88 -13.78
N THR A 339 -2.40 2.06 -13.40
CA THR A 339 -1.58 1.00 -12.80
C THR A 339 -1.26 1.38 -11.36
N PHE A 340 -1.52 0.46 -10.43
CA PHE A 340 -1.22 0.63 -9.02
C PHE A 340 -0.19 -0.40 -8.57
N PRO A 341 0.85 -0.01 -7.84
CA PRO A 341 1.78 -0.96 -7.25
C PRO A 341 1.09 -1.75 -6.13
N CYS A 342 1.42 -3.06 -6.04
CA CYS A 342 0.80 -3.96 -5.08
C CYS A 342 1.72 -5.12 -4.69
N ARG A 343 2.97 -4.82 -4.33
CA ARG A 343 3.90 -5.82 -3.82
C ARG A 343 3.59 -6.08 -2.36
N PHE A 344 2.94 -7.17 -2.06
CA PHE A 344 2.56 -7.56 -0.70
C PHE A 344 2.91 -9.03 -0.45
N MET A 345 2.97 -9.38 0.80
CA MET A 345 3.02 -10.77 1.25
C MET A 345 1.60 -11.25 1.52
N LEU A 346 1.19 -12.33 0.87
CA LEU A 346 -0.13 -12.92 1.07
C LEU A 346 -0.07 -13.89 2.25
N ALA A 347 -0.79 -13.59 3.29
CA ALA A 347 -1.12 -14.51 4.36
C ALA A 347 -2.61 -14.89 4.23
N ALA A 348 -2.92 -16.17 4.32
CA ALA A 348 -4.32 -16.60 4.27
C ALA A 348 -4.59 -17.65 5.36
N ALA A 349 -5.84 -17.69 5.81
CA ALA A 349 -6.28 -18.70 6.75
C ALA A 349 -7.54 -19.41 6.24
N MET A 350 -7.63 -20.70 6.54
CA MET A 350 -8.82 -21.50 6.23
C MET A 350 -9.06 -22.58 7.29
N ASN A 351 -10.27 -23.08 7.35
CA ASN A 351 -10.59 -24.29 8.08
C ASN A 351 -10.34 -25.53 7.19
N PRO A 352 -10.08 -26.71 7.76
CA PRO A 352 -9.82 -27.92 6.98
C PRO A 352 -11.06 -28.48 6.25
N CYS A 353 -12.26 -28.08 6.71
CA CYS A 353 -13.57 -28.47 6.17
C CYS A 353 -14.64 -27.45 6.58
N PRO A 354 -15.89 -27.52 6.07
CA PRO A 354 -16.96 -26.58 6.43
C PRO A 354 -17.29 -26.53 7.92
N CYS A 355 -17.30 -27.67 8.63
CA CYS A 355 -17.51 -27.66 10.08
C CYS A 355 -16.27 -27.25 10.88
N GLY A 356 -15.08 -27.26 10.25
CA GLY A 356 -13.82 -26.84 10.85
C GLY A 356 -13.05 -27.90 11.61
N TYR A 357 -13.59 -29.11 11.79
CA TYR A 357 -13.05 -30.12 12.72
C TYR A 357 -12.42 -31.36 12.07
N LEU A 358 -12.15 -31.33 10.75
CA LEU A 358 -11.45 -32.44 10.11
C LEU A 358 -10.01 -32.53 10.64
N GLY A 359 -9.63 -33.69 11.18
CA GLY A 359 -8.34 -33.92 11.83
C GLY A 359 -8.25 -33.38 13.28
N ASP A 360 -9.29 -32.74 13.81
CA ASP A 360 -9.28 -32.28 15.21
C ASP A 360 -9.38 -33.47 16.19
N ARG A 361 -8.50 -33.47 17.22
CA ARG A 361 -8.46 -34.55 18.22
C ARG A 361 -9.56 -34.50 19.26
N ARG A 362 -10.17 -33.31 19.43
CA ARG A 362 -11.17 -33.06 20.49
C ARG A 362 -12.60 -33.17 19.99
N ARG A 363 -12.82 -32.92 18.70
CA ARG A 363 -14.14 -32.93 18.08
C ARG A 363 -14.13 -33.62 16.72
N ALA A 364 -15.00 -34.61 16.55
CA ALA A 364 -15.14 -35.34 15.29
C ALA A 364 -15.72 -34.46 14.16
N CYS A 365 -15.20 -34.57 12.95
CA CYS A 365 -15.76 -33.96 11.78
C CYS A 365 -17.08 -34.63 11.40
N THR A 366 -18.08 -33.81 11.07
CA THR A 366 -19.41 -34.27 10.62
C THR A 366 -19.64 -34.09 9.13
N CYS A 367 -18.66 -33.58 8.38
CA CYS A 367 -18.80 -33.30 6.95
C CYS A 367 -18.64 -34.57 6.11
N PRO A 368 -19.56 -34.84 5.17
CA PRO A 368 -19.35 -35.87 4.16
C PRO A 368 -18.13 -35.56 3.26
N PRO A 369 -17.41 -36.58 2.75
CA PRO A 369 -16.24 -36.36 1.87
C PRO A 369 -16.51 -35.43 0.68
N ALA A 370 -17.64 -35.58 0.02
CA ALA A 370 -18.04 -34.74 -1.10
C ALA A 370 -18.18 -33.26 -0.71
N GLN A 371 -18.64 -32.96 0.51
CA GLN A 371 -18.76 -31.59 1.00
C GLN A 371 -17.37 -30.99 1.30
N ILE A 372 -16.45 -31.79 1.83
CA ILE A 372 -15.07 -31.40 2.08
C ILE A 372 -14.38 -31.06 0.76
N ALA A 373 -14.47 -31.95 -0.24
CA ALA A 373 -13.89 -31.74 -1.55
C ALA A 373 -14.48 -30.48 -2.22
N ARG A 374 -15.80 -30.25 -2.16
CA ARG A 374 -16.45 -29.05 -2.69
C ARG A 374 -15.95 -27.77 -2.01
N TYR A 375 -15.73 -27.80 -0.70
CA TYR A 375 -15.21 -26.67 0.07
C TYR A 375 -13.79 -26.33 -0.34
N ARG A 376 -12.90 -27.30 -0.43
CA ARG A 376 -11.49 -27.11 -0.81
C ARG A 376 -11.35 -26.64 -2.26
N ARG A 377 -12.17 -27.15 -3.21
CA ARG A 377 -12.20 -26.74 -4.63
C ARG A 377 -12.62 -25.29 -4.87
N LYS A 378 -13.12 -24.57 -3.83
CA LYS A 378 -13.30 -23.12 -3.92
C LYS A 378 -11.98 -22.40 -4.15
N ILE A 379 -10.87 -22.92 -3.63
CA ILE A 379 -9.50 -22.45 -3.91
C ILE A 379 -9.01 -23.16 -5.15
N SER A 380 -8.71 -22.40 -6.21
CA SER A 380 -8.19 -22.98 -7.44
C SER A 380 -6.75 -23.48 -7.27
N GLY A 381 -6.37 -24.53 -7.99
CA GLY A 381 -4.99 -25.00 -8.02
C GLY A 381 -3.98 -23.91 -8.35
N PRO A 382 -4.21 -23.09 -9.40
CA PRO A 382 -3.33 -21.96 -9.69
C PRO A 382 -3.16 -20.94 -8.57
N LEU A 383 -4.17 -20.69 -7.74
CA LEU A 383 -4.04 -19.82 -6.57
C LEU A 383 -3.27 -20.53 -5.46
N LEU A 384 -3.54 -21.82 -5.20
CA LEU A 384 -2.79 -22.63 -4.23
C LEU A 384 -1.29 -22.66 -4.59
N ASP A 385 -0.98 -22.75 -5.88
CA ASP A 385 0.39 -22.64 -6.38
C ASP A 385 1.08 -21.30 -6.09
N ARG A 386 0.40 -20.26 -5.61
CA ARG A 386 0.99 -18.97 -5.22
C ARG A 386 1.43 -18.93 -3.76
N PHE A 387 1.02 -19.89 -2.96
CA PHE A 387 1.53 -20.04 -1.61
C PHE A 387 2.84 -20.83 -1.63
N ASP A 388 3.85 -20.34 -0.94
CA ASP A 388 5.15 -21.01 -0.79
C ASP A 388 5.13 -21.98 0.38
N LEU A 389 4.42 -21.58 1.46
CA LEU A 389 4.30 -22.33 2.70
C LEU A 389 2.82 -22.73 2.93
N LEU A 390 2.57 -24.01 3.11
CA LEU A 390 1.26 -24.56 3.47
C LEU A 390 1.40 -25.18 4.86
N MET A 391 0.76 -24.56 5.85
CA MET A 391 0.97 -24.91 7.24
C MET A 391 -0.33 -25.40 7.89
N GLU A 392 -0.28 -26.61 8.47
CA GLU A 392 -1.33 -27.08 9.36
C GLU A 392 -1.10 -26.51 10.77
N VAL A 393 -2.10 -25.81 11.31
CA VAL A 393 -2.08 -25.19 12.63
C VAL A 393 -2.98 -25.99 13.58
N PRO A 394 -2.41 -26.91 14.36
CA PRO A 394 -3.21 -27.70 15.30
C PRO A 394 -3.77 -26.83 16.43
N ALA A 395 -4.89 -27.24 16.99
CA ALA A 395 -5.43 -26.62 18.18
C ALA A 395 -4.48 -26.80 19.37
N VAL A 396 -4.21 -25.71 20.09
CA VAL A 396 -3.36 -25.74 21.29
C VAL A 396 -4.11 -26.35 22.44
N ASP A 397 -3.46 -27.26 23.18
CA ASP A 397 -4.05 -27.83 24.41
C ASP A 397 -4.26 -26.73 25.46
N PRO A 398 -5.43 -26.65 26.12
CA PRO A 398 -5.67 -25.66 27.15
C PRO A 398 -4.66 -25.70 28.32
N SER A 399 -4.11 -26.87 28.64
CA SER A 399 -3.03 -27.00 29.61
C SER A 399 -1.77 -26.28 29.24
N ILE A 400 -1.40 -26.31 27.92
CA ILE A 400 -0.25 -25.58 27.36
C ILE A 400 -0.53 -24.09 27.41
N LEU A 401 -1.73 -23.64 27.07
CA LEU A 401 -2.09 -22.20 27.13
C LEU A 401 -1.98 -21.63 28.56
N ALA A 402 -2.31 -22.43 29.57
CA ALA A 402 -2.23 -22.02 30.95
C ALA A 402 -0.81 -22.03 31.53
N SER A 403 0.02 -23.00 31.14
CA SER A 403 1.32 -23.28 31.77
C SER A 403 2.55 -22.90 30.90
N ALA A 404 2.38 -22.74 29.59
CA ALA A 404 3.52 -22.41 28.71
C ALA A 404 4.09 -21.03 29.05
N PRO A 405 5.43 -20.90 29.10
CA PRO A 405 6.07 -19.59 29.20
C PRO A 405 5.70 -18.73 28.00
N ALA A 406 5.88 -17.42 28.16
CA ALA A 406 5.77 -16.48 27.04
C ALA A 406 6.67 -16.94 25.88
N GLY A 407 6.20 -16.72 24.65
CA GLY A 407 6.99 -17.02 23.47
C GLY A 407 8.21 -16.12 23.33
N GLU A 408 8.96 -16.30 22.28
CA GLU A 408 10.02 -15.38 21.90
C GLU A 408 9.42 -14.05 21.40
N CYS A 409 9.97 -12.92 21.84
CA CYS A 409 9.43 -11.60 21.47
C CYS A 409 9.67 -11.26 19.99
N SER A 410 8.80 -10.43 19.44
CA SER A 410 8.90 -9.95 18.05
C SER A 410 10.25 -9.33 17.72
N ALA A 411 10.89 -8.65 18.67
CA ALA A 411 12.17 -7.98 18.46
C ALA A 411 13.28 -8.96 18.09
N SER A 412 13.44 -10.07 18.85
CA SER A 412 14.47 -11.08 18.59
C SER A 412 14.26 -11.78 17.23
N ILE A 413 13.00 -12.13 16.90
CA ILE A 413 12.69 -12.73 15.59
C ILE A 413 12.99 -11.75 14.47
N ARG A 414 12.59 -10.49 14.62
CA ARG A 414 12.84 -9.43 13.63
C ARG A 414 14.33 -9.20 13.36
N GLU A 415 15.18 -9.32 14.37
CA GLU A 415 16.65 -9.21 14.19
C GLU A 415 17.18 -10.31 13.27
N ARG A 416 16.76 -11.58 13.46
CA ARG A 416 17.15 -12.70 12.59
C ARG A 416 16.60 -12.53 11.18
N VAL A 417 15.32 -12.14 11.07
CA VAL A 417 14.68 -11.84 9.79
C VAL A 417 15.41 -10.69 9.07
N ALA A 418 15.76 -9.63 9.77
CA ALA A 418 16.51 -8.50 9.20
C ALA A 418 17.93 -8.91 8.76
N ALA A 419 18.60 -9.80 9.51
CA ALA A 419 19.90 -10.35 9.11
C ALA A 419 19.79 -11.15 7.80
N ALA A 420 18.84 -12.06 7.69
CA ALA A 420 18.57 -12.82 6.48
C ALA A 420 18.23 -11.91 5.28
N ARG A 421 17.43 -10.86 5.50
CA ARG A 421 17.09 -9.86 4.47
C ARG A 421 18.29 -9.04 4.01
N ARG A 422 19.23 -8.70 4.90
CA ARG A 422 20.49 -8.04 4.50
C ARG A 422 21.32 -8.91 3.59
N LEU A 423 21.44 -10.23 3.88
CA LEU A 423 22.12 -11.18 3.00
C LEU A 423 21.48 -11.24 1.61
N GLN A 424 20.15 -11.26 1.54
CA GLN A 424 19.39 -11.22 0.28
C GLN A 424 19.62 -9.93 -0.48
N SER A 425 19.54 -8.77 0.19
CA SER A 425 19.77 -7.47 -0.43
C SER A 425 21.18 -7.35 -1.02
N SER A 426 22.19 -7.83 -0.32
CA SER A 426 23.56 -7.89 -0.83
C SER A 426 23.69 -8.84 -2.03
N ARG A 427 23.09 -10.03 -1.94
CA ARG A 427 23.11 -11.05 -3.01
C ARG A 427 22.44 -10.59 -4.29
N TYR A 428 21.37 -9.83 -4.18
CA TYR A 428 20.55 -9.39 -5.31
C TYR A 428 20.81 -7.93 -5.73
N ALA A 429 21.85 -7.29 -5.20
CA ALA A 429 22.22 -5.94 -5.60
C ALA A 429 22.38 -5.83 -7.13
N GLY A 430 21.79 -4.79 -7.73
CA GLY A 430 21.78 -4.59 -9.18
C GLY A 430 20.85 -5.53 -9.97
N THR A 431 19.98 -6.29 -9.30
CA THR A 431 18.96 -7.14 -9.93
C THR A 431 17.54 -6.65 -9.57
N PRO A 432 16.50 -7.07 -10.29
CA PRO A 432 15.12 -6.71 -9.93
C PRO A 432 14.57 -7.46 -8.71
N PHE A 433 15.31 -8.42 -8.16
CA PHE A 433 14.85 -9.26 -7.05
C PHE A 433 15.12 -8.60 -5.70
N ARG A 434 14.12 -8.55 -4.84
CA ARG A 434 14.23 -7.95 -3.50
C ARG A 434 14.39 -8.99 -2.38
N ASN A 435 13.93 -10.23 -2.61
CA ASN A 435 13.93 -11.32 -1.65
C ASN A 435 13.89 -12.68 -2.35
N ASN A 436 14.01 -13.76 -1.58
CA ASN A 436 14.07 -15.12 -2.13
C ASN A 436 12.75 -15.53 -2.81
N ALA A 437 11.59 -15.11 -2.31
CA ALA A 437 10.30 -15.43 -2.92
C ALA A 437 10.16 -14.86 -4.35
N ALA A 438 10.81 -13.74 -4.63
CA ALA A 438 10.79 -13.11 -5.95
C ALA A 438 11.64 -13.81 -7.00
N LEU A 439 12.53 -14.73 -6.64
CA LEU A 439 13.41 -15.43 -7.58
C LEU A 439 12.61 -16.21 -8.62
N SER A 440 13.08 -16.22 -9.86
CA SER A 440 12.48 -16.99 -10.95
C SER A 440 13.49 -17.36 -12.03
N GLY A 441 13.18 -18.40 -12.80
CA GLY A 441 13.94 -18.79 -13.98
C GLY A 441 15.45 -19.00 -13.71
N LYS A 442 16.30 -18.35 -14.52
CA LYS A 442 17.78 -18.45 -14.42
C LYS A 442 18.33 -17.97 -13.07
N ALA A 443 17.66 -17.00 -12.44
CA ALA A 443 18.09 -16.49 -11.13
C ALA A 443 17.91 -17.56 -10.03
N LEU A 444 16.81 -18.32 -10.06
CA LEU A 444 16.58 -19.42 -9.13
C LEU A 444 17.70 -20.46 -9.24
N GLN A 445 18.07 -20.87 -10.47
CA GLN A 445 19.18 -21.81 -10.71
C GLN A 445 20.54 -21.26 -10.25
N LYS A 446 20.76 -19.95 -10.41
CA LYS A 446 22.01 -19.30 -10.00
C LYS A 446 22.16 -19.23 -8.49
N TYR A 447 21.10 -18.83 -7.77
CA TYR A 447 21.18 -18.51 -6.34
C TYR A 447 20.72 -19.63 -5.39
N CYS A 448 20.02 -20.64 -5.92
CA CYS A 448 19.56 -21.81 -5.18
C CYS A 448 20.26 -23.10 -5.70
N ARG A 449 21.59 -23.06 -5.80
CA ARG A 449 22.35 -24.22 -6.24
C ARG A 449 22.26 -25.33 -5.21
N LEU A 450 22.08 -26.57 -5.68
CA LEU A 450 22.10 -27.78 -4.87
C LEU A 450 23.30 -28.63 -5.23
N LEU A 451 23.85 -29.28 -4.23
CA LEU A 451 24.76 -30.38 -4.42
C LEU A 451 24.02 -31.61 -5.03
N PRO A 452 24.71 -32.57 -5.67
CA PRO A 452 24.08 -33.74 -6.28
C PRO A 452 23.14 -34.49 -5.31
N GLU A 453 23.55 -34.65 -4.05
CA GLU A 453 22.79 -35.31 -2.98
C GLU A 453 21.49 -34.57 -2.68
N GLY A 454 21.56 -33.24 -2.46
CA GLY A 454 20.38 -32.40 -2.23
C GLY A 454 19.42 -32.41 -3.41
N ARG A 455 19.94 -32.46 -4.65
CA ARG A 455 19.11 -32.61 -5.84
C ARG A 455 18.33 -33.93 -5.87
N ALA A 456 19.00 -35.04 -5.50
CA ALA A 456 18.37 -36.35 -5.41
C ALA A 456 17.28 -36.39 -4.33
N ILE A 457 17.51 -35.78 -3.15
CA ILE A 457 16.53 -35.65 -2.08
C ILE A 457 15.29 -34.89 -2.61
N LEU A 458 15.47 -33.75 -3.26
CA LEU A 458 14.37 -32.94 -3.73
C LEU A 458 13.56 -33.65 -4.84
N LEU A 459 14.23 -34.32 -5.78
CA LEU A 459 13.53 -35.09 -6.82
C LEU A 459 12.69 -36.22 -6.23
N ARG A 460 13.24 -36.98 -5.28
CA ARG A 460 12.50 -38.02 -4.58
C ARG A 460 11.28 -37.46 -3.86
N ALA A 461 11.41 -36.32 -3.13
CA ALA A 461 10.29 -35.69 -2.46
C ALA A 461 9.19 -35.23 -3.43
N VAL A 462 9.56 -34.72 -4.61
CA VAL A 462 8.61 -34.33 -5.66
C VAL A 462 7.85 -35.54 -6.20
N GLU A 463 8.53 -36.66 -6.41
CA GLU A 463 7.90 -37.92 -6.88
C GLU A 463 6.99 -38.52 -5.82
N GLU A 464 7.46 -38.70 -4.58
CA GLU A 464 6.71 -39.30 -3.47
C GLU A 464 5.46 -38.49 -3.09
N LEU A 465 5.54 -37.15 -3.12
CA LEU A 465 4.44 -36.25 -2.78
C LEU A 465 3.64 -35.81 -4.01
N ALA A 466 3.92 -36.34 -5.21
CA ALA A 466 3.26 -35.99 -6.48
C ALA A 466 3.17 -34.45 -6.70
N LEU A 467 4.26 -33.74 -6.40
CA LEU A 467 4.29 -32.27 -6.46
C LEU A 467 4.48 -31.75 -7.90
N SER A 468 3.98 -30.55 -8.17
CA SER A 468 4.18 -29.87 -9.46
C SER A 468 5.61 -29.31 -9.62
N ALA A 469 6.02 -29.03 -10.88
CA ALA A 469 7.28 -28.32 -11.15
C ALA A 469 7.35 -26.96 -10.45
N ARG A 470 6.21 -26.27 -10.26
CA ARG A 470 6.13 -25.03 -9.48
C ARG A 470 6.42 -25.25 -8.00
N ALA A 471 5.96 -26.37 -7.43
CA ALA A 471 6.26 -26.74 -6.05
C ALA A 471 7.77 -27.00 -5.85
N TYR A 472 8.46 -27.61 -6.83
CA TYR A 472 9.90 -27.74 -6.84
C TYR A 472 10.60 -26.39 -6.66
N ASP A 473 10.24 -25.39 -7.49
CA ASP A 473 10.81 -24.04 -7.40
C ASP A 473 10.54 -23.38 -6.04
N ARG A 474 9.35 -23.60 -5.47
CA ARG A 474 8.95 -23.07 -4.16
C ARG A 474 9.80 -23.66 -3.02
N ILE A 475 9.98 -24.96 -3.02
CA ILE A 475 10.83 -25.65 -2.04
C ILE A 475 12.24 -25.09 -2.08
N LEU A 476 12.80 -24.85 -3.28
CA LEU A 476 14.13 -24.25 -3.42
C LEU A 476 14.23 -22.86 -2.81
N LYS A 477 13.23 -22.00 -3.04
CA LYS A 477 13.19 -20.65 -2.48
C LYS A 477 13.09 -20.66 -0.96
N VAL A 478 12.26 -21.55 -0.41
CA VAL A 478 12.09 -21.74 1.03
C VAL A 478 13.39 -22.29 1.64
N ALA A 479 14.00 -23.32 1.05
CA ALA A 479 15.27 -23.87 1.49
C ALA A 479 16.41 -22.83 1.49
N ARG A 480 16.45 -21.95 0.46
CA ARG A 480 17.40 -20.83 0.43
C ARG A 480 17.14 -19.86 1.59
N THR A 481 15.89 -19.61 1.93
CA THR A 481 15.54 -18.72 3.04
C THR A 481 15.93 -19.32 4.39
N ILE A 482 15.72 -20.61 4.58
CA ILE A 482 16.14 -21.33 5.80
C ILE A 482 17.66 -21.26 5.94
N ALA A 483 18.40 -21.47 4.85
CA ALA A 483 19.87 -21.35 4.85
C ALA A 483 20.33 -19.91 5.16
N ASP A 484 19.62 -18.88 4.68
CA ASP A 484 19.91 -17.48 5.00
C ASP A 484 19.65 -17.15 6.48
N LEU A 485 18.60 -17.71 7.08
CA LEU A 485 18.32 -17.59 8.52
C LEU A 485 19.38 -18.25 9.39
N GLU A 486 20.00 -19.33 8.91
CA GLU A 486 21.13 -19.98 9.57
C GLU A 486 22.49 -19.34 9.24
N GLY A 487 22.54 -18.34 8.36
CA GLY A 487 23.76 -17.66 7.93
C GLY A 487 24.68 -18.52 7.06
N THR A 488 24.17 -19.60 6.43
CA THR A 488 24.94 -20.49 5.58
C THR A 488 24.94 -20.05 4.12
N SER A 489 26.10 -20.17 3.43
CA SER A 489 26.23 -19.81 2.00
C SER A 489 25.46 -20.77 1.10
N ASP A 490 25.44 -22.06 1.45
CA ASP A 490 24.92 -23.15 0.63
C ASP A 490 23.65 -23.75 1.24
N ILE A 491 22.78 -24.25 0.38
CA ILE A 491 21.60 -25.01 0.79
C ILE A 491 22.06 -26.42 1.15
N GLN A 492 21.90 -26.81 2.41
CA GLN A 492 22.22 -28.14 2.94
C GLN A 492 20.96 -29.02 2.95
N ASP A 493 21.13 -30.33 3.09
CA ASP A 493 20.06 -31.33 3.08
C ASP A 493 18.99 -31.06 4.16
N LYS A 494 19.40 -30.64 5.35
CA LYS A 494 18.45 -30.25 6.44
C LYS A 494 17.51 -29.13 6.05
N HIS A 495 17.98 -28.13 5.24
CA HIS A 495 17.16 -27.03 4.75
C HIS A 495 16.11 -27.52 3.76
N LEU A 496 16.45 -28.53 2.94
CA LEU A 496 15.53 -29.15 2.01
C LEU A 496 14.46 -29.96 2.76
N TYR A 497 14.87 -30.76 3.74
CA TYR A 497 13.91 -31.53 4.55
C TYR A 497 12.91 -30.61 5.26
N GLU A 498 13.37 -29.51 5.89
CA GLU A 498 12.47 -28.52 6.50
C GLU A 498 11.55 -27.88 5.45
N ALA A 499 12.07 -27.48 4.30
CA ALA A 499 11.29 -26.84 3.23
C ALA A 499 10.22 -27.76 2.63
N VAL A 500 10.52 -29.07 2.46
CA VAL A 500 9.57 -30.07 1.97
C VAL A 500 8.39 -30.25 2.94
N GLN A 501 8.62 -30.19 4.25
CA GLN A 501 7.56 -30.34 5.25
C GLN A 501 6.45 -29.28 5.06
N TYR A 502 6.77 -28.07 4.62
CA TYR A 502 5.77 -27.03 4.34
C TYR A 502 4.96 -27.29 3.06
N ARG A 503 5.23 -28.36 2.33
CA ARG A 503 4.46 -28.78 1.14
C ARG A 503 3.82 -30.15 1.30
N SER A 504 4.12 -30.89 2.34
CA SER A 504 3.56 -32.23 2.59
C SER A 504 2.04 -32.23 2.69
N PHE A 505 1.44 -31.12 3.14
CA PHE A 505 0.00 -30.95 3.27
C PHE A 505 -0.71 -30.57 1.94
N GLU A 506 0.04 -30.27 0.87
CA GLU A 506 -0.52 -29.83 -0.42
C GLU A 506 -1.47 -30.84 -1.05
N GLN A 507 -1.07 -32.12 -1.05
CA GLN A 507 -1.87 -33.19 -1.65
C GLN A 507 -3.22 -33.31 -0.94
N SER A 508 -3.23 -33.28 0.39
CA SER A 508 -4.44 -33.30 1.20
C SER A 508 -5.38 -32.13 0.94
N LEU A 509 -4.88 -30.98 0.44
CA LEU A 509 -5.72 -29.85 0.05
C LEU A 509 -6.28 -29.96 -1.37
N ARG A 510 -5.64 -30.74 -2.24
CA ARG A 510 -6.05 -30.96 -3.64
C ARG A 510 -7.11 -32.03 -3.77
N ASP A 511 -7.07 -33.05 -2.91
CA ASP A 511 -8.04 -34.14 -2.80
C ASP A 511 -9.33 -33.69 -2.05
#